data_15e53e6469f0e0a96d8e79e88484c1de
#
_entry.id   15e53e6469f0e0a96d8e79e88484c1de
#
_cell.length_a   1.000
_cell.length_b   1.000
_cell.length_c   1.000
_cell.angle_alpha   90.00
_cell.angle_beta   90.00
_cell.angle_gamma   90.00
#
_symmetry.space_group_name_H-M   'P 1'
#
loop_
_entity.id
_entity.type
_entity.pdbx_description
1 polymer ?
#
loop_
_entity_poly.entity_id
_entity_poly.type
_entity_poly.pdbx_seq_one_letter_code
_entity_poly.pdbx_strand_id
1 'polypeptide(L)'
;MNQATNHKLRATNHEGNTLLDTITAYIDGASRGNPGPAAAAFILAGHDGTKLQAKAFFLGRATNNVAEYTAVLKALEAAKQIGAQALTVFSDSQLLVRQLNGEYKVKSEQIRPLFQSAIDGLGRFKNWKVQHITRDRNKEADKLANQALNLGRDVEGELTQASQNKKPIRLGVLISGGGTTLMNILEYIKQGRLNAEVAVVISSRSTVTGVEKAKNAGLNVQIIRTKDHPDIDQFSRRIEEELVAANVDLVIQGGWLCLWKIPPQYENRVMNIHPALLPSFGGKGMWGHHVHEAVLAAGCKISGCTVHFCTNEYDKGAIIVQRCCEVREDDTPETLAARVFQQECIAYPQAIKLFAEGRIMVQNGRVLILDTGYSAVRRPVEMLDKIENRESRIGNRE
;
A
#
# COMPACT_ATOMS: atom_id res chain seq x y z
N MET A 1 -20.10 22.35 34.39
CA MET A 1 -18.64 22.29 34.60
C MET A 1 -18.23 20.84 34.75
N ASN A 2 -17.68 20.25 33.74
CA ASN A 2 -16.71 19.17 33.82
C ASN A 2 -16.19 18.93 32.40
N GLN A 3 -15.02 19.46 32.15
CA GLN A 3 -14.24 19.20 30.92
C GLN A 3 -13.61 17.82 31.06
N ALA A 4 -14.05 16.83 30.29
CA ALA A 4 -13.37 15.57 30.10
C ALA A 4 -12.27 15.77 29.05
N THR A 5 -11.04 15.85 29.51
CA THR A 5 -9.81 15.94 28.71
C THR A 5 -9.58 14.66 27.94
N ASN A 6 -9.69 14.74 26.62
CA ASN A 6 -9.33 13.69 25.67
C ASN A 6 -7.80 13.53 25.61
N HIS A 7 -7.23 12.62 26.38
CA HIS A 7 -5.83 12.19 26.23
C HIS A 7 -5.72 11.17 25.09
N LYS A 8 -5.36 11.64 23.89
CA LYS A 8 -4.83 10.80 22.82
C LYS A 8 -3.47 10.27 23.27
N LEU A 9 -3.35 8.94 23.47
CA LEU A 9 -2.07 8.26 23.63
C LEU A 9 -1.29 8.39 22.31
N ARG A 10 -0.34 9.29 22.28
CA ARG A 10 0.67 9.48 21.23
C ARG A 10 1.96 8.84 21.73
N ALA A 11 2.67 8.09 20.87
CA ALA A 11 4.00 7.59 21.21
C ALA A 11 4.92 8.80 21.53
N THR A 12 5.41 8.88 22.76
CA THR A 12 6.32 9.95 23.21
C THR A 12 7.73 9.43 23.32
N ASN A 13 8.71 10.26 22.95
CA ASN A 13 10.11 10.05 23.31
C ASN A 13 10.35 10.40 24.80
N HIS A 14 11.58 10.20 25.29
CA HIS A 14 11.97 10.48 26.68
C HIS A 14 11.73 11.94 27.16
N GLU A 15 11.39 12.85 26.26
CA GLU A 15 11.11 14.26 26.54
C GLU A 15 9.61 14.63 26.50
N GLY A 16 8.72 13.63 26.34
CA GLY A 16 7.26 13.87 26.31
C GLY A 16 6.71 14.41 25.00
N ASN A 17 7.53 14.56 23.94
CA ASN A 17 7.13 14.98 22.61
C ASN A 17 6.72 13.78 21.74
N THR A 18 5.63 13.88 21.00
CA THR A 18 5.21 12.81 20.09
C THR A 18 6.08 12.81 18.82
N LEU A 19 6.41 11.62 18.28
CA LEU A 19 7.18 11.45 17.03
C LEU A 19 6.60 12.23 15.83
N LEU A 20 5.33 12.60 15.90
CA LEU A 20 4.60 13.33 14.86
C LEU A 20 4.43 14.83 15.15
N ASP A 21 4.82 15.32 16.35
CA ASP A 21 4.63 16.73 16.69
C ASP A 21 5.60 17.64 15.92
N THR A 22 6.79 17.16 15.62
CA THR A 22 7.80 17.89 14.85
C THR A 22 8.23 17.08 13.63
N ILE A 23 8.00 17.62 12.45
CA ILE A 23 8.33 16.98 11.17
C ILE A 23 9.41 17.81 10.45
N THR A 24 10.31 17.10 9.79
CA THR A 24 11.29 17.67 8.88
C THR A 24 10.90 17.32 7.45
N ALA A 25 10.89 18.32 6.56
CA ALA A 25 10.66 18.17 5.13
C ALA A 25 11.92 18.52 4.35
N TYR A 26 12.45 17.60 3.56
CA TYR A 26 13.47 17.87 2.54
C TYR A 26 12.76 18.01 1.21
N ILE A 27 12.98 19.11 0.49
CA ILE A 27 12.30 19.39 -0.76
C ILE A 27 13.29 19.68 -1.88
N ASP A 28 12.91 19.33 -3.10
CA ASP A 28 13.64 19.66 -4.32
C ASP A 28 12.69 19.89 -5.51
N GLY A 29 13.07 20.80 -6.39
CA GLY A 29 12.43 21.05 -7.66
C GLY A 29 13.45 20.97 -8.79
N ALA A 30 13.18 20.14 -9.79
CA ALA A 30 14.08 19.97 -10.93
C ALA A 30 13.37 20.27 -12.25
N SER A 31 14.09 20.89 -13.22
CA SER A 31 13.60 21.06 -14.59
C SER A 31 14.71 20.85 -15.62
N ARG A 32 14.35 20.24 -16.75
CA ARG A 32 15.24 20.10 -17.92
C ARG A 32 14.94 21.18 -18.94
N GLY A 33 15.60 22.30 -18.80
CA GLY A 33 15.29 23.56 -19.48
C GLY A 33 14.43 24.46 -18.59
N ASN A 34 14.36 25.76 -18.91
CA ASN A 34 13.68 26.74 -18.06
C ASN A 34 12.84 27.73 -18.88
N PRO A 35 11.56 27.40 -19.25
CA PRO A 35 10.80 26.23 -18.85
C PRO A 35 11.08 24.95 -19.65
N GLY A 36 10.90 23.78 -19.00
CA GLY A 36 11.05 22.46 -19.60
C GLY A 36 10.31 21.38 -18.79
N PRO A 37 10.48 20.09 -19.13
CA PRO A 37 9.98 19.01 -18.27
C PRO A 37 10.47 19.22 -16.84
N ALA A 38 9.56 19.20 -15.89
CA ALA A 38 9.84 19.54 -14.50
C ALA A 38 9.20 18.54 -13.54
N ALA A 39 9.79 18.40 -12.36
CA ALA A 39 9.26 17.61 -11.26
C ALA A 39 9.53 18.28 -9.92
N ALA A 40 8.66 18.00 -8.95
CA ALA A 40 8.76 18.45 -7.57
C ALA A 40 8.84 17.24 -6.66
N ALA A 41 9.73 17.23 -5.67
CA ALA A 41 9.87 16.14 -4.73
C ALA A 41 9.88 16.62 -3.27
N PHE A 42 9.39 15.78 -2.38
CA PHE A 42 9.57 15.96 -0.95
C PHE A 42 9.85 14.65 -0.23
N ILE A 43 10.54 14.73 0.90
CA ILE A 43 10.72 13.65 1.87
C ILE A 43 10.34 14.21 3.22
N LEU A 44 9.36 13.61 3.89
CA LEU A 44 9.01 13.92 5.27
C LEU A 44 9.69 12.93 6.21
N ALA A 45 10.32 13.45 7.25
CA ALA A 45 10.94 12.65 8.30
C ALA A 45 10.45 13.09 9.69
N GLY A 46 10.31 12.13 10.59
CA GLY A 46 10.08 12.37 12.01
C GLY A 46 11.31 12.96 12.70
N HIS A 47 11.15 13.36 13.97
CA HIS A 47 12.24 13.89 14.80
C HIS A 47 13.44 12.92 14.93
N ASP A 48 13.20 11.61 14.86
CA ASP A 48 14.19 10.55 14.91
C ASP A 48 14.88 10.25 13.56
N GLY A 49 14.57 11.04 12.52
CA GLY A 49 15.07 10.84 11.17
C GLY A 49 14.35 9.76 10.38
N THR A 50 13.33 9.10 10.96
CA THR A 50 12.51 8.11 10.24
C THR A 50 11.76 8.76 9.10
N LYS A 51 11.96 8.27 7.86
CA LYS A 51 11.20 8.76 6.70
C LYS A 51 9.74 8.31 6.79
N LEU A 52 8.85 9.26 6.89
CA LEU A 52 7.41 9.06 7.01
C LEU A 52 6.72 9.03 5.64
N GLN A 53 7.22 9.83 4.71
CA GLN A 53 6.71 9.91 3.35
C GLN A 53 7.79 10.44 2.40
N ALA A 54 7.84 9.90 1.18
CA ALA A 54 8.72 10.37 0.12
C ALA A 54 7.96 10.30 -1.21
N LYS A 55 7.77 11.43 -1.88
CA LYS A 55 7.02 11.51 -3.15
C LYS A 55 7.64 12.51 -4.10
N ALA A 56 7.56 12.21 -5.40
CA ALA A 56 7.84 13.16 -6.45
C ALA A 56 6.70 13.20 -7.47
N PHE A 57 6.44 14.38 -8.00
CA PHE A 57 5.36 14.69 -8.91
C PHE A 57 5.93 15.20 -10.23
N PHE A 58 5.53 14.60 -11.33
CA PHE A 58 5.85 15.08 -12.64
C PHE A 58 4.91 16.22 -13.03
N LEU A 59 5.44 17.39 -13.30
CA LEU A 59 4.67 18.63 -13.50
C LEU A 59 4.40 18.95 -14.98
N GLY A 60 4.88 18.10 -15.90
CA GLY A 60 4.91 18.47 -17.31
C GLY A 60 5.90 19.61 -17.55
N ARG A 61 5.52 20.64 -18.32
CA ARG A 61 6.40 21.77 -18.66
C ARG A 61 6.28 22.90 -17.64
N ALA A 62 7.33 23.13 -16.87
CA ALA A 62 7.39 24.21 -15.87
C ALA A 62 8.82 24.78 -15.75
N THR A 63 8.96 25.90 -15.02
CA THR A 63 10.26 26.45 -14.64
C THR A 63 10.78 25.77 -13.37
N ASN A 64 12.10 25.84 -13.14
CA ASN A 64 12.69 25.31 -11.91
C ASN A 64 12.06 25.93 -10.65
N ASN A 65 11.86 27.25 -10.64
CA ASN A 65 11.23 27.91 -9.48
C ASN A 65 9.79 27.43 -9.22
N VAL A 66 9.00 27.16 -10.27
CA VAL A 66 7.66 26.57 -10.12
C VAL A 66 7.75 25.18 -9.49
N ALA A 67 8.72 24.36 -9.91
CA ALA A 67 8.93 23.03 -9.34
C ALA A 67 9.32 23.09 -7.86
N GLU A 68 10.23 24.00 -7.48
CA GLU A 68 10.64 24.20 -6.09
C GLU A 68 9.47 24.64 -5.19
N TYR A 69 8.67 25.62 -5.62
CA TYR A 69 7.49 26.05 -4.87
C TYR A 69 6.42 24.96 -4.79
N THR A 70 6.25 24.19 -5.86
CA THR A 70 5.32 23.04 -5.85
C THR A 70 5.78 21.98 -4.83
N ALA A 71 7.08 21.73 -4.71
CA ALA A 71 7.63 20.82 -3.73
C ALA A 71 7.31 21.28 -2.29
N VAL A 72 7.44 22.58 -2.00
CA VAL A 72 6.98 23.16 -0.70
C VAL A 72 5.52 22.86 -0.47
N LEU A 73 4.64 23.22 -1.42
CA LEU A 73 3.20 23.07 -1.26
C LEU A 73 2.80 21.62 -1.01
N LYS A 74 3.39 20.68 -1.74
CA LYS A 74 3.15 19.24 -1.56
C LYS A 74 3.65 18.73 -0.21
N ALA A 75 4.80 19.19 0.25
CA ALA A 75 5.32 18.88 1.58
C ALA A 75 4.42 19.39 2.71
N LEU A 76 3.92 20.65 2.58
CA LEU A 76 3.01 21.25 3.55
C LEU A 76 1.67 20.50 3.64
N GLU A 77 1.10 20.13 2.49
CA GLU A 77 -0.12 19.32 2.41
C GLU A 77 0.07 17.97 3.12
N ALA A 78 1.15 17.27 2.79
CA ALA A 78 1.47 15.97 3.36
C ALA A 78 1.76 16.05 4.89
N ALA A 79 2.53 17.05 5.34
CA ALA A 79 2.81 17.25 6.76
C ALA A 79 1.53 17.54 7.57
N LYS A 80 0.58 18.30 6.99
CA LYS A 80 -0.73 18.52 7.59
C LYS A 80 -1.56 17.25 7.68
N GLN A 81 -1.58 16.43 6.64
CA GLN A 81 -2.33 15.15 6.61
C GLN A 81 -1.88 14.20 7.72
N ILE A 82 -0.58 14.14 8.03
CA ILE A 82 -0.05 13.32 9.13
C ILE A 82 -0.20 13.99 10.51
N GLY A 83 -0.77 15.20 10.57
CA GLY A 83 -1.11 15.88 11.83
C GLY A 83 0.07 16.59 12.50
N ALA A 84 1.11 16.95 11.76
CA ALA A 84 2.25 17.70 12.28
C ALA A 84 1.82 19.01 12.93
N GLN A 85 2.42 19.35 14.07
CA GLN A 85 2.20 20.62 14.78
C GLN A 85 3.34 21.61 14.51
N ALA A 86 4.55 21.09 14.28
CA ALA A 86 5.73 21.87 13.93
C ALA A 86 6.40 21.30 12.68
N LEU A 87 6.94 22.18 11.83
CA LEU A 87 7.55 21.79 10.56
C LEU A 87 8.85 22.55 10.33
N THR A 88 9.92 21.82 9.98
CA THR A 88 11.14 22.39 9.44
C THR A 88 11.29 21.99 7.98
N VAL A 89 11.37 22.95 7.07
CA VAL A 89 11.57 22.71 5.64
C VAL A 89 13.02 22.99 5.29
N PHE A 90 13.70 22.02 4.66
CA PHE A 90 15.04 22.14 4.12
C PHE A 90 15.00 22.15 2.60
N SER A 91 15.73 23.09 1.99
CA SER A 91 15.95 23.19 0.55
C SER A 91 17.36 23.66 0.24
N ASP A 92 17.93 23.24 -0.89
CA ASP A 92 19.18 23.75 -1.43
C ASP A 92 19.00 24.96 -2.38
N SER A 93 17.74 25.38 -2.61
CA SER A 93 17.40 26.61 -3.30
C SER A 93 17.52 27.81 -2.34
N GLN A 94 18.67 28.50 -2.39
CA GLN A 94 18.88 29.70 -1.58
C GLN A 94 17.86 30.81 -1.88
N LEU A 95 17.43 30.93 -3.14
CA LEU A 95 16.42 31.89 -3.55
C LEU A 95 15.08 31.63 -2.88
N LEU A 96 14.58 30.38 -2.95
CA LEU A 96 13.33 29.95 -2.33
C LEU A 96 13.35 30.22 -0.83
N VAL A 97 14.42 29.76 -0.14
CA VAL A 97 14.56 29.93 1.31
C VAL A 97 14.51 31.40 1.73
N ARG A 98 15.27 32.27 1.06
CA ARG A 98 15.28 33.71 1.36
C ARG A 98 13.95 34.40 1.05
N GLN A 99 13.22 33.93 0.02
CA GLN A 99 11.87 34.44 -0.27
C GLN A 99 10.88 34.03 0.82
N LEU A 100 10.86 32.76 1.22
CA LEU A 100 9.93 32.28 2.27
C LEU A 100 10.23 32.88 3.66
N ASN A 101 11.49 33.20 3.94
CA ASN A 101 11.88 33.91 5.17
C ASN A 101 11.66 35.43 5.10
N GLY A 102 11.15 35.97 3.96
CA GLY A 102 10.88 37.40 3.82
C GLY A 102 12.11 38.28 3.53
N GLU A 103 13.30 37.68 3.35
CA GLU A 103 14.54 38.37 3.04
C GLU A 103 14.56 38.92 1.60
N TYR A 104 13.94 38.19 0.66
CA TYR A 104 13.85 38.54 -0.74
C TYR A 104 12.40 38.69 -1.20
N LYS A 105 12.14 39.74 -2.01
CA LYS A 105 10.82 39.98 -2.61
C LYS A 105 10.61 39.05 -3.82
N VAL A 106 9.41 38.49 -3.94
CA VAL A 106 8.99 37.74 -5.14
C VAL A 106 8.56 38.73 -6.21
N LYS A 107 9.38 38.85 -7.28
CA LYS A 107 9.13 39.75 -8.42
C LYS A 107 8.27 39.10 -9.52
N SER A 108 8.39 37.76 -9.68
CA SER A 108 7.71 37.02 -10.72
C SER A 108 6.20 36.91 -10.41
N GLU A 109 5.36 37.34 -11.35
CA GLU A 109 3.89 37.21 -11.24
C GLU A 109 3.45 35.75 -11.22
N GLN A 110 4.14 34.89 -11.95
CA GLN A 110 3.88 33.44 -11.97
C GLN A 110 4.14 32.76 -10.61
N ILE A 111 5.16 33.22 -9.89
CA ILE A 111 5.55 32.64 -8.59
C ILE A 111 4.74 33.22 -7.43
N ARG A 112 4.22 34.44 -7.55
CA ARG A 112 3.53 35.14 -6.47
C ARG A 112 2.36 34.34 -5.87
N PRO A 113 1.47 33.68 -6.65
CA PRO A 113 0.39 32.84 -6.08
C PRO A 113 0.93 31.62 -5.31
N LEU A 114 1.99 30.98 -5.82
CA LEU A 114 2.62 29.82 -5.16
C LEU A 114 3.29 30.23 -3.85
N PHE A 115 3.98 31.38 -3.85
CA PHE A 115 4.58 31.97 -2.66
C PHE A 115 3.50 32.26 -1.59
N GLN A 116 2.40 32.93 -1.98
CA GLN A 116 1.32 33.24 -1.03
C GLN A 116 0.73 31.95 -0.43
N SER A 117 0.44 30.96 -1.26
CA SER A 117 -0.05 29.65 -0.81
C SER A 117 0.95 28.95 0.12
N ALA A 118 2.24 29.09 -0.11
CA ALA A 118 3.27 28.52 0.75
C ALA A 118 3.32 29.22 2.12
N ILE A 119 3.26 30.55 2.15
CA ILE A 119 3.21 31.33 3.42
C ILE A 119 1.95 30.98 4.20
N ASP A 120 0.77 30.96 3.56
CA ASP A 120 -0.49 30.58 4.18
C ASP A 120 -0.46 29.14 4.72
N GLY A 121 0.18 28.24 3.97
CA GLY A 121 0.40 26.84 4.36
C GLY A 121 1.31 26.70 5.57
N LEU A 122 2.44 27.41 5.60
CA LEU A 122 3.38 27.45 6.72
C LEU A 122 2.72 28.02 7.98
N GLY A 123 1.93 29.08 7.86
CA GLY A 123 1.22 29.71 8.98
C GLY A 123 0.20 28.81 9.68
N ARG A 124 -0.11 27.63 9.13
CA ARG A 124 -1.01 26.64 9.75
C ARG A 124 -0.31 25.73 10.77
N PHE A 125 1.01 25.78 10.85
CA PHE A 125 1.80 25.05 11.85
C PHE A 125 2.06 25.98 13.05
N LYS A 126 2.04 25.45 14.28
CA LYS A 126 2.32 26.20 15.51
C LYS A 126 3.73 26.79 15.49
N ASN A 127 4.68 26.02 14.96
CA ASN A 127 6.07 26.43 14.76
C ASN A 127 6.51 25.96 13.39
N TRP A 128 7.16 26.83 12.64
CA TRP A 128 7.76 26.46 11.38
C TRP A 128 9.09 27.18 11.16
N LYS A 129 9.96 26.52 10.38
CA LYS A 129 11.26 27.07 9.93
C LYS A 129 11.50 26.66 8.49
N VAL A 130 12.12 27.54 7.71
CA VAL A 130 12.63 27.22 6.36
C VAL A 130 14.12 27.49 6.36
N GLN A 131 14.93 26.47 6.05
CA GLN A 131 16.38 26.55 6.17
C GLN A 131 17.06 26.07 4.89
N HIS A 132 18.12 26.76 4.52
CA HIS A 132 18.97 26.36 3.42
C HIS A 132 19.93 25.25 3.86
N ILE A 133 20.07 24.24 3.02
CA ILE A 133 21.08 23.18 3.15
C ILE A 133 21.91 23.09 1.88
N THR A 134 23.10 22.54 1.97
CA THR A 134 23.91 22.26 0.80
C THR A 134 23.32 21.12 -0.02
N ARG A 135 23.54 21.13 -1.33
CA ARG A 135 23.06 20.10 -2.25
C ARG A 135 23.44 18.68 -1.81
N ASP A 136 24.65 18.54 -1.21
CA ASP A 136 25.11 17.26 -0.68
C ASP A 136 24.22 16.70 0.42
N ARG A 137 23.54 17.55 1.17
CA ARG A 137 22.58 17.17 2.22
C ARG A 137 21.15 17.00 1.69
N ASN A 138 20.87 17.37 0.41
CA ASN A 138 19.57 17.25 -0.24
C ASN A 138 19.53 16.15 -1.32
N LYS A 139 20.59 15.32 -1.44
CA LYS A 139 20.76 14.31 -2.51
C LYS A 139 19.56 13.39 -2.72
N GLU A 140 18.86 13.04 -1.66
CA GLU A 140 17.72 12.12 -1.75
C GLU A 140 16.49 12.76 -2.40
N ALA A 141 16.17 14.01 -2.05
CA ALA A 141 15.08 14.75 -2.67
C ALA A 141 15.42 15.06 -4.14
N ASP A 142 16.66 15.47 -4.44
CA ASP A 142 17.18 15.67 -5.81
C ASP A 142 17.05 14.37 -6.64
N LYS A 143 17.50 13.23 -6.10
CA LYS A 143 17.39 11.93 -6.77
C LYS A 143 15.94 11.58 -7.09
N LEU A 144 15.04 11.82 -6.15
CA LEU A 144 13.63 11.49 -6.28
C LEU A 144 12.95 12.39 -7.35
N ALA A 145 13.23 13.70 -7.36
CA ALA A 145 12.77 14.63 -8.39
C ALA A 145 13.27 14.22 -9.80
N ASN A 146 14.55 13.90 -9.91
CA ASN A 146 15.14 13.43 -11.16
C ASN A 146 14.56 12.08 -11.62
N GLN A 147 14.17 11.20 -10.71
CA GLN A 147 13.51 9.94 -11.05
C GLN A 147 12.13 10.18 -11.67
N ALA A 148 11.33 11.10 -11.11
CA ALA A 148 10.04 11.47 -11.70
C ALA A 148 10.20 12.12 -13.08
N LEU A 149 11.22 12.97 -13.26
CA LEU A 149 11.59 13.54 -14.56
C LEU A 149 11.93 12.47 -15.60
N ASN A 150 12.73 11.47 -15.22
CA ASN A 150 13.15 10.40 -16.12
C ASN A 150 11.99 9.53 -16.58
N LEU A 151 11.04 9.27 -15.67
CA LEU A 151 9.89 8.41 -15.91
C LEU A 151 8.70 9.14 -16.52
N GLY A 152 8.68 10.47 -16.49
CA GLY A 152 7.57 11.30 -16.96
C GLY A 152 6.27 11.05 -16.18
N ARG A 153 6.36 10.64 -14.92
CA ARG A 153 5.23 10.32 -14.04
C ARG A 153 5.59 10.49 -12.57
N ASP A 154 4.57 10.53 -11.72
CA ASP A 154 4.74 10.56 -10.27
C ASP A 154 5.46 9.31 -9.76
N VAL A 155 6.26 9.49 -8.70
CA VAL A 155 7.07 8.44 -8.07
C VAL A 155 6.88 8.48 -6.55
N GLU A 156 6.77 7.31 -5.93
CA GLU A 156 6.92 7.16 -4.49
C GLU A 156 8.35 6.71 -4.17
N GLY A 157 9.01 7.43 -3.29
CA GLY A 157 10.35 7.11 -2.83
C GLY A 157 10.36 6.02 -1.77
N GLU A 158 11.51 5.41 -1.58
CA GLU A 158 11.71 4.44 -0.50
C GLU A 158 11.61 5.13 0.86
N LEU A 159 10.78 4.60 1.75
CA LEU A 159 10.70 5.07 3.13
C LEU A 159 11.82 4.43 3.94
N THR A 160 12.49 5.22 4.81
CA THR A 160 13.41 4.61 5.77
C THR A 160 12.63 3.76 6.76
N GLN A 161 13.19 2.64 7.03
CA GLN A 161 12.79 1.48 7.78
C GLN A 161 12.34 1.72 9.24
N ALA A 162 11.38 2.62 9.50
CA ALA A 162 10.53 2.41 10.68
C ALA A 162 9.66 1.15 10.51
N SER A 163 9.52 0.67 9.25
CA SER A 163 8.93 -0.64 8.96
C SER A 163 9.89 -1.82 9.14
N GLN A 164 11.22 -1.61 9.26
CA GLN A 164 12.18 -2.70 9.45
C GLN A 164 12.33 -3.16 10.91
N ASN A 165 11.79 -2.43 11.88
CA ASN A 165 11.63 -2.93 13.25
C ASN A 165 10.31 -3.68 13.48
N LYS A 166 9.39 -3.73 12.49
CA LYS A 166 8.27 -4.65 12.56
C LYS A 166 8.78 -6.04 12.18
N LYS A 167 8.59 -7.00 13.08
CA LYS A 167 8.81 -8.43 12.82
C LYS A 167 8.15 -8.78 11.48
N PRO A 168 8.83 -9.49 10.55
CA PRO A 168 8.21 -9.93 9.30
C PRO A 168 6.90 -10.67 9.58
N ILE A 169 5.87 -10.39 8.79
CA ILE A 169 4.63 -11.17 8.91
C ILE A 169 4.88 -12.60 8.42
N ARG A 170 4.30 -13.55 9.13
CA ARG A 170 4.46 -14.98 8.86
C ARG A 170 3.36 -15.47 7.93
N LEU A 171 3.75 -15.89 6.72
CA LEU A 171 2.84 -16.35 5.70
C LEU A 171 2.69 -17.88 5.74
N GLY A 172 1.44 -18.36 5.74
CA GLY A 172 1.10 -19.73 5.38
C GLY A 172 0.65 -19.74 3.92
N VAL A 173 1.34 -20.49 3.04
CA VAL A 173 1.02 -20.50 1.62
C VAL A 173 0.39 -21.82 1.21
N LEU A 174 -0.86 -21.78 0.73
CA LEU A 174 -1.61 -22.94 0.28
C LEU A 174 -1.51 -23.08 -1.24
N ILE A 175 -1.10 -24.26 -1.73
CA ILE A 175 -0.90 -24.52 -3.17
C ILE A 175 -1.55 -25.85 -3.58
N SER A 176 -2.00 -25.94 -4.85
CA SER A 176 -2.46 -27.20 -5.49
C SER A 176 -1.80 -27.46 -6.84
N GLY A 177 -0.89 -26.58 -7.28
CA GLY A 177 -0.33 -26.62 -8.65
C GLY A 177 1.13 -26.18 -8.74
N GLY A 178 1.44 -25.38 -9.77
CA GLY A 178 2.80 -25.02 -10.19
C GLY A 178 3.61 -24.13 -9.26
N GLY A 179 2.98 -23.49 -8.25
CA GLY A 179 3.65 -22.64 -7.27
C GLY A 179 4.22 -21.33 -7.82
N THR A 180 3.74 -20.86 -8.97
CA THR A 180 4.23 -19.61 -9.59
C THR A 180 3.98 -18.39 -8.71
N THR A 181 2.82 -18.32 -8.07
CA THR A 181 2.48 -17.27 -7.11
C THR A 181 3.41 -17.28 -5.89
N LEU A 182 3.72 -18.47 -5.33
CA LEU A 182 4.69 -18.63 -4.25
C LEU A 182 6.06 -18.08 -4.65
N MET A 183 6.56 -18.45 -5.84
CA MET A 183 7.87 -18.00 -6.31
C MET A 183 7.90 -16.47 -6.50
N ASN A 184 6.83 -15.87 -7.00
CA ASN A 184 6.72 -14.41 -7.11
C ASN A 184 6.79 -13.71 -5.73
N ILE A 185 6.08 -14.25 -4.74
CA ILE A 185 6.11 -13.71 -3.36
C ILE A 185 7.53 -13.83 -2.78
N LEU A 186 8.20 -14.97 -2.95
CA LEU A 186 9.58 -15.17 -2.49
C LEU A 186 10.56 -14.18 -3.13
N GLU A 187 10.38 -13.87 -4.41
CA GLU A 187 11.23 -12.89 -5.08
C GLU A 187 11.02 -11.48 -4.51
N TYR A 188 9.78 -11.08 -4.19
CA TYR A 188 9.50 -9.80 -3.51
C TYR A 188 10.11 -9.74 -2.11
N ILE A 189 10.08 -10.85 -1.35
CA ILE A 189 10.72 -10.96 -0.03
C ILE A 189 12.23 -10.81 -0.17
N LYS A 190 12.85 -11.57 -1.10
CA LYS A 190 14.28 -11.55 -1.35
C LYS A 190 14.80 -10.17 -1.77
N GLN A 191 14.00 -9.44 -2.55
CA GLN A 191 14.32 -8.06 -2.96
C GLN A 191 14.10 -7.03 -1.85
N GLY A 192 13.64 -7.41 -0.65
CA GLY A 192 13.32 -6.49 0.44
C GLY A 192 12.08 -5.62 0.18
N ARG A 193 11.28 -5.93 -0.86
CA ARG A 193 10.07 -5.20 -1.26
C ARG A 193 8.84 -5.60 -0.45
N LEU A 194 8.91 -6.74 0.23
CA LEU A 194 7.85 -7.28 1.09
C LEU A 194 8.47 -7.76 2.41
N ASN A 195 8.09 -7.13 3.52
CA ASN A 195 8.53 -7.52 4.87
C ASN A 195 7.70 -8.70 5.38
N ALA A 196 8.00 -9.90 4.88
CA ALA A 196 7.32 -11.13 5.21
C ALA A 196 8.29 -12.31 5.21
N GLU A 197 7.90 -13.42 5.83
CA GLU A 197 8.57 -14.72 5.70
C GLU A 197 7.54 -15.81 5.42
N VAL A 198 7.90 -16.81 4.62
CA VAL A 198 7.04 -17.97 4.39
C VAL A 198 7.31 -18.99 5.50
N ALA A 199 6.40 -19.09 6.45
CA ALA A 199 6.53 -19.94 7.64
C ALA A 199 6.22 -21.42 7.33
N VAL A 200 5.21 -21.67 6.47
CA VAL A 200 4.82 -22.99 6.03
C VAL A 200 4.18 -22.94 4.65
N VAL A 201 4.42 -23.95 3.84
CA VAL A 201 3.73 -24.23 2.58
C VAL A 201 2.88 -25.47 2.77
N ILE A 202 1.58 -25.39 2.51
CA ILE A 202 0.66 -26.51 2.58
C ILE A 202 0.23 -26.87 1.15
N SER A 203 0.45 -28.10 0.73
CA SER A 203 0.01 -28.56 -0.58
C SER A 203 -1.09 -29.63 -0.48
N SER A 204 -2.16 -29.43 -1.27
CA SER A 204 -3.22 -30.41 -1.42
C SER A 204 -2.86 -31.60 -2.30
N ARG A 205 -1.68 -31.57 -2.94
CA ARG A 205 -1.17 -32.61 -3.84
C ARG A 205 0.30 -32.89 -3.56
N SER A 206 0.71 -34.14 -3.62
CA SER A 206 2.09 -34.56 -3.30
C SER A 206 3.07 -34.37 -4.45
N THR A 207 2.59 -34.46 -5.70
CA THR A 207 3.43 -34.57 -6.92
C THR A 207 3.19 -33.37 -7.86
N VAL A 208 3.27 -32.16 -7.35
CA VAL A 208 3.14 -30.94 -8.15
C VAL A 208 4.46 -30.14 -8.11
N THR A 209 4.79 -29.47 -9.20
CA THR A 209 6.04 -28.71 -9.33
C THR A 209 6.17 -27.61 -8.27
N GLY A 210 5.05 -27.11 -7.72
CA GLY A 210 5.05 -26.17 -6.60
C GLY A 210 5.68 -26.74 -5.33
N VAL A 211 5.50 -28.04 -5.04
CA VAL A 211 6.12 -28.72 -3.90
C VAL A 211 7.64 -28.82 -4.08
N GLU A 212 8.11 -29.18 -5.28
CA GLU A 212 9.54 -29.24 -5.59
C GLU A 212 10.19 -27.87 -5.47
N LYS A 213 9.57 -26.84 -6.05
CA LYS A 213 10.04 -25.44 -5.95
C LYS A 213 10.14 -24.97 -4.51
N ALA A 214 9.12 -25.25 -3.68
CA ALA A 214 9.12 -24.88 -2.28
C ALA A 214 10.24 -25.59 -1.49
N LYS A 215 10.43 -26.90 -1.71
CA LYS A 215 11.52 -27.66 -1.08
C LYS A 215 12.91 -27.15 -1.51
N ASN A 216 13.08 -26.87 -2.81
CA ASN A 216 14.34 -26.32 -3.34
C ASN A 216 14.64 -24.92 -2.80
N ALA A 217 13.61 -24.16 -2.41
CA ALA A 217 13.75 -22.87 -1.72
C ALA A 217 13.98 -23.02 -0.20
N GLY A 218 14.12 -24.24 0.34
CA GLY A 218 14.35 -24.51 1.76
C GLY A 218 13.14 -24.29 2.66
N LEU A 219 11.93 -24.28 2.10
CA LEU A 219 10.71 -24.02 2.87
C LEU A 219 10.19 -25.28 3.56
N ASN A 220 9.51 -25.09 4.71
CA ASN A 220 8.75 -26.14 5.37
C ASN A 220 7.51 -26.48 4.54
N VAL A 221 7.42 -27.71 4.03
CA VAL A 221 6.32 -28.14 3.16
C VAL A 221 5.55 -29.29 3.79
N GLN A 222 4.25 -29.07 4.00
CA GLN A 222 3.31 -30.05 4.48
C GLN A 222 2.36 -30.50 3.36
N ILE A 223 2.10 -31.82 3.29
CA ILE A 223 1.17 -32.38 2.29
C ILE A 223 -0.10 -32.79 3.02
N ILE A 224 -1.20 -32.06 2.75
CA ILE A 224 -2.51 -32.32 3.32
C ILE A 224 -3.51 -32.48 2.18
N ARG A 225 -3.93 -33.71 1.93
CA ARG A 225 -4.78 -34.06 0.77
C ARG A 225 -6.20 -34.34 1.22
N THR A 226 -7.20 -33.88 0.49
CA THR A 226 -8.61 -34.16 0.74
C THR A 226 -8.92 -35.67 0.76
N LYS A 227 -8.21 -36.46 -0.05
CA LYS A 227 -8.39 -37.94 -0.06
C LYS A 227 -7.97 -38.62 1.23
N ASP A 228 -7.03 -38.03 1.98
CA ASP A 228 -6.56 -38.56 3.27
C ASP A 228 -7.44 -38.08 4.43
N HIS A 229 -8.24 -37.03 4.21
CA HIS A 229 -9.18 -36.45 5.13
C HIS A 229 -10.51 -36.17 4.41
N PRO A 230 -11.35 -37.21 4.19
CA PRO A 230 -12.61 -37.08 3.44
C PRO A 230 -13.63 -36.15 4.08
N ASP A 231 -13.59 -36.02 5.40
CA ASP A 231 -14.40 -35.09 6.16
C ASP A 231 -13.77 -33.68 6.10
N ILE A 232 -14.57 -32.71 5.68
CA ILE A 232 -14.11 -31.32 5.52
C ILE A 232 -13.68 -30.70 6.85
N ASP A 233 -14.27 -31.10 7.96
CA ASP A 233 -13.90 -30.58 9.28
C ASP A 233 -12.54 -31.13 9.73
N GLN A 234 -12.28 -32.41 9.46
CA GLN A 234 -10.97 -33.02 9.71
C GLN A 234 -9.89 -32.41 8.79
N PHE A 235 -10.20 -32.25 7.50
CA PHE A 235 -9.31 -31.60 6.55
C PHE A 235 -8.93 -30.18 6.98
N SER A 236 -9.94 -29.38 7.37
CA SER A 236 -9.74 -27.99 7.79
C SER A 236 -8.97 -27.90 9.09
N ARG A 237 -9.26 -28.75 10.09
CA ARG A 237 -8.49 -28.82 11.34
C ARG A 237 -7.04 -29.15 11.09
N ARG A 238 -6.76 -30.09 10.18
CA ARG A 238 -5.36 -30.46 9.86
C ARG A 238 -4.58 -29.29 9.25
N ILE A 239 -5.22 -28.48 8.39
CA ILE A 239 -4.63 -27.25 7.86
C ILE A 239 -4.41 -26.24 9.01
N GLU A 240 -5.41 -26.02 9.86
CA GLU A 240 -5.33 -25.11 10.99
C GLU A 240 -4.17 -25.46 11.95
N GLU A 241 -4.00 -26.72 12.29
CA GLU A 241 -2.92 -27.20 13.15
C GLU A 241 -1.54 -26.79 12.62
N GLU A 242 -1.28 -26.97 11.31
CA GLU A 242 -0.01 -26.56 10.70
C GLU A 242 0.18 -25.03 10.66
N LEU A 243 -0.91 -24.28 10.40
CA LEU A 243 -0.87 -22.83 10.41
C LEU A 243 -0.57 -22.28 11.80
N VAL A 244 -1.19 -22.84 12.82
CA VAL A 244 -0.98 -22.48 14.25
C VAL A 244 0.43 -22.85 14.69
N ALA A 245 0.87 -24.08 14.42
CA ALA A 245 2.23 -24.55 14.76
C ALA A 245 3.32 -23.67 14.12
N ALA A 246 3.06 -23.15 12.90
CA ALA A 246 3.95 -22.25 12.22
C ALA A 246 3.77 -20.77 12.63
N ASN A 247 2.89 -20.44 13.58
CA ASN A 247 2.55 -19.07 13.99
C ASN A 247 2.25 -18.16 12.79
N VAL A 248 1.35 -18.56 11.91
CA VAL A 248 0.98 -17.85 10.69
C VAL A 248 0.12 -16.63 11.02
N ASP A 249 0.51 -15.46 10.51
CA ASP A 249 -0.25 -14.21 10.64
C ASP A 249 -1.27 -14.05 9.51
N LEU A 250 -0.90 -14.48 8.29
CA LEU A 250 -1.71 -14.35 7.08
C LEU A 250 -1.59 -15.60 6.20
N VAL A 251 -2.71 -16.12 5.76
CA VAL A 251 -2.78 -17.25 4.83
C VAL A 251 -2.93 -16.75 3.40
N ILE A 252 -2.13 -17.30 2.48
CA ILE A 252 -2.11 -16.95 1.06
C ILE A 252 -2.51 -18.18 0.26
N GLN A 253 -3.60 -18.10 -0.49
CA GLN A 253 -3.99 -19.13 -1.45
C GLN A 253 -3.35 -18.82 -2.82
N GLY A 254 -2.31 -19.56 -3.16
CA GLY A 254 -1.56 -19.43 -4.43
C GLY A 254 -1.91 -20.54 -5.41
N GLY A 255 -3.10 -20.50 -6.01
CA GLY A 255 -3.63 -21.58 -6.85
C GLY A 255 -4.11 -22.78 -6.03
N TRP A 256 -4.74 -22.52 -4.90
CA TRP A 256 -5.39 -23.52 -4.05
C TRP A 256 -6.76 -23.89 -4.61
N LEU A 257 -7.05 -25.18 -4.75
CA LEU A 257 -8.25 -25.67 -5.43
C LEU A 257 -9.23 -26.41 -4.50
N CYS A 258 -8.94 -26.48 -3.21
CA CYS A 258 -9.77 -27.20 -2.25
C CYS A 258 -10.57 -26.22 -1.38
N LEU A 259 -11.84 -26.51 -1.19
CA LEU A 259 -12.59 -25.81 -0.14
C LEU A 259 -12.12 -26.31 1.23
N TRP A 260 -11.97 -25.39 2.17
CA TRP A 260 -11.72 -25.68 3.57
C TRP A 260 -12.47 -24.67 4.43
N LYS A 261 -12.87 -25.06 5.62
CA LYS A 261 -13.56 -24.15 6.54
C LYS A 261 -12.52 -23.27 7.23
N ILE A 262 -12.63 -21.98 7.02
CA ILE A 262 -11.74 -20.98 7.63
C ILE A 262 -12.12 -20.83 9.09
N PRO A 263 -11.21 -21.13 10.05
CA PRO A 263 -11.50 -20.99 11.46
C PRO A 263 -11.58 -19.52 11.87
N PRO A 264 -12.35 -19.18 12.93
CA PRO A 264 -12.61 -17.78 13.32
C PRO A 264 -11.34 -16.94 13.53
N GLN A 265 -10.26 -17.54 14.03
CA GLN A 265 -8.99 -16.85 14.24
C GLN A 265 -8.32 -16.38 12.93
N TYR A 266 -8.69 -16.96 11.79
CA TYR A 266 -8.22 -16.56 10.46
C TYR A 266 -9.27 -15.79 9.65
N GLU A 267 -10.37 -15.38 10.25
CA GLU A 267 -11.32 -14.46 9.60
C GLU A 267 -10.61 -13.17 9.18
N ASN A 268 -10.81 -12.75 7.93
CA ASN A 268 -10.08 -11.63 7.30
C ASN A 268 -8.54 -11.76 7.36
N ARG A 269 -8.04 -13.01 7.41
CA ARG A 269 -6.61 -13.36 7.38
C ARG A 269 -6.28 -14.45 6.36
N VAL A 270 -7.20 -14.75 5.46
CA VAL A 270 -6.98 -15.65 4.33
C VAL A 270 -7.23 -14.86 3.06
N MET A 271 -6.23 -14.75 2.22
CA MET A 271 -6.33 -14.08 0.91
C MET A 271 -6.29 -15.08 -0.23
N ASN A 272 -7.07 -14.82 -1.26
CA ASN A 272 -6.99 -15.51 -2.55
C ASN A 272 -6.76 -14.51 -3.68
N ILE A 273 -6.14 -14.98 -4.76
CA ILE A 273 -6.08 -14.24 -6.02
C ILE A 273 -6.92 -14.99 -7.05
N HIS A 274 -7.88 -14.29 -7.63
CA HIS A 274 -8.78 -14.80 -8.65
C HIS A 274 -8.45 -14.14 -10.00
N PRO A 275 -8.34 -14.90 -11.11
CA PRO A 275 -7.86 -14.39 -12.39
C PRO A 275 -8.96 -13.69 -13.22
N ALA A 276 -9.88 -12.97 -12.54
CA ALA A 276 -10.87 -12.09 -13.14
C ALA A 276 -11.17 -10.89 -12.26
N LEU A 277 -11.92 -9.94 -12.80
CA LEU A 277 -12.42 -8.78 -12.06
C LEU A 277 -13.73 -9.16 -11.34
N LEU A 278 -13.62 -9.67 -10.12
CA LEU A 278 -14.78 -10.00 -9.29
C LEU A 278 -15.73 -8.79 -9.13
N PRO A 279 -17.04 -8.99 -9.10
CA PRO A 279 -17.76 -10.27 -8.96
C PRO A 279 -17.95 -11.03 -10.28
N SER A 280 -17.49 -10.52 -11.42
CA SER A 280 -17.63 -11.20 -12.71
C SER A 280 -16.72 -12.42 -12.79
N PHE A 281 -17.21 -13.49 -13.43
CA PHE A 281 -16.44 -14.74 -13.68
C PHE A 281 -15.85 -15.37 -12.39
N GLY A 282 -16.54 -15.21 -11.25
CA GLY A 282 -16.19 -15.85 -9.97
C GLY A 282 -17.17 -16.95 -9.61
N GLY A 283 -16.85 -17.72 -8.55
CA GLY A 283 -17.71 -18.75 -7.97
C GLY A 283 -17.33 -20.17 -8.39
N LYS A 284 -18.16 -21.13 -7.98
CA LYS A 284 -17.90 -22.56 -8.20
C LYS A 284 -17.68 -22.91 -9.66
N GLY A 285 -16.56 -23.53 -9.98
CA GLY A 285 -16.17 -23.95 -11.35
C GLY A 285 -15.33 -22.90 -12.11
N MET A 286 -15.21 -21.68 -11.60
CA MET A 286 -14.42 -20.62 -12.21
C MET A 286 -13.01 -20.61 -11.65
N TRP A 287 -12.07 -21.31 -12.29
CA TRP A 287 -10.66 -21.38 -11.91
C TRP A 287 -9.76 -21.64 -13.13
N GLY A 288 -8.55 -21.16 -13.11
CA GLY A 288 -7.55 -21.41 -14.16
C GLY A 288 -8.03 -21.00 -15.56
N HIS A 289 -7.90 -21.90 -16.54
CA HIS A 289 -8.28 -21.67 -17.94
C HIS A 289 -9.76 -21.35 -18.14
N HIS A 290 -10.65 -21.96 -17.36
CA HIS A 290 -12.10 -21.76 -17.50
C HIS A 290 -12.51 -20.31 -17.35
N VAL A 291 -11.80 -19.54 -16.52
CA VAL A 291 -12.06 -18.11 -16.37
C VAL A 291 -11.74 -17.35 -17.65
N HIS A 292 -10.58 -17.61 -18.25
CA HIS A 292 -10.15 -16.93 -19.48
C HIS A 292 -11.00 -17.30 -20.68
N GLU A 293 -11.38 -18.58 -20.80
CA GLU A 293 -12.36 -19.05 -21.78
C GLU A 293 -13.71 -18.30 -21.67
N ALA A 294 -14.22 -18.18 -20.44
CA ALA A 294 -15.47 -17.48 -20.19
C ALA A 294 -15.38 -15.98 -20.51
N VAL A 295 -14.26 -15.32 -20.18
CA VAL A 295 -14.00 -13.91 -20.50
C VAL A 295 -13.99 -13.68 -22.02
N LEU A 296 -13.29 -14.55 -22.77
CA LEU A 296 -13.21 -14.47 -24.23
C LEU A 296 -14.58 -14.76 -24.88
N ALA A 297 -15.27 -15.80 -24.42
CA ALA A 297 -16.61 -16.17 -24.92
C ALA A 297 -17.64 -15.06 -24.69
N ALA A 298 -17.52 -14.31 -23.60
CA ALA A 298 -18.37 -13.16 -23.29
C ALA A 298 -18.03 -11.91 -24.12
N GLY A 299 -16.94 -11.93 -24.91
CA GLY A 299 -16.52 -10.78 -25.73
C GLY A 299 -16.03 -9.58 -24.91
N CYS A 300 -15.56 -9.81 -23.69
CA CYS A 300 -15.03 -8.74 -22.83
C CYS A 300 -13.85 -8.04 -23.50
N LYS A 301 -13.72 -6.73 -23.32
CA LYS A 301 -12.57 -5.94 -23.80
C LYS A 301 -11.54 -5.67 -22.72
N ILE A 302 -11.90 -5.94 -21.46
CA ILE A 302 -11.03 -5.80 -20.27
C ILE A 302 -11.20 -7.06 -19.43
N SER A 303 -10.09 -7.60 -18.97
CA SER A 303 -9.97 -8.64 -17.95
C SER A 303 -9.02 -8.19 -16.83
N GLY A 304 -8.60 -9.08 -15.95
CA GLY A 304 -7.66 -8.76 -14.90
C GLY A 304 -7.67 -9.78 -13.77
N CYS A 305 -7.24 -9.34 -12.60
CA CYS A 305 -7.24 -10.16 -11.40
C CYS A 305 -7.79 -9.42 -10.18
N THR A 306 -8.24 -10.19 -9.20
CA THR A 306 -8.76 -9.69 -7.93
C THR A 306 -8.09 -10.41 -6.77
N VAL A 307 -7.46 -9.65 -5.87
CA VAL A 307 -7.08 -10.16 -4.55
C VAL A 307 -8.19 -9.82 -3.57
N HIS A 308 -8.70 -10.81 -2.86
CA HIS A 308 -9.80 -10.66 -1.92
C HIS A 308 -9.57 -11.50 -0.66
N PHE A 309 -10.22 -11.17 0.42
CA PHE A 309 -10.31 -12.08 1.56
C PHE A 309 -11.20 -13.27 1.22
N CYS A 310 -10.83 -14.44 1.70
CA CYS A 310 -11.66 -15.64 1.58
C CYS A 310 -12.72 -15.68 2.67
N THR A 311 -13.87 -16.23 2.30
CA THR A 311 -14.92 -16.70 3.21
C THR A 311 -15.12 -18.20 3.00
N ASN A 312 -16.12 -18.79 3.65
CA ASN A 312 -16.49 -20.19 3.40
C ASN A 312 -17.30 -20.39 2.10
N GLU A 313 -17.42 -19.32 1.29
CA GLU A 313 -18.02 -19.34 -0.04
C GLU A 313 -16.98 -18.95 -1.09
N TYR A 314 -17.08 -19.54 -2.29
CA TYR A 314 -16.14 -19.25 -3.38
C TYR A 314 -16.26 -17.78 -3.83
N ASP A 315 -15.15 -17.07 -3.82
CA ASP A 315 -14.93 -15.72 -4.38
C ASP A 315 -15.91 -14.63 -3.86
N LYS A 316 -16.42 -14.78 -2.63
CA LYS A 316 -17.41 -13.87 -2.00
C LYS A 316 -16.84 -12.89 -0.98
N GLY A 317 -15.59 -12.97 -0.64
CA GLY A 317 -14.99 -12.11 0.38
C GLY A 317 -14.68 -10.71 -0.10
N ALA A 318 -14.35 -9.84 0.85
CA ALA A 318 -14.08 -8.42 0.61
C ALA A 318 -12.86 -8.21 -0.32
N ILE A 319 -13.05 -7.43 -1.38
CA ILE A 319 -12.03 -7.15 -2.39
C ILE A 319 -10.98 -6.19 -1.82
N ILE A 320 -9.70 -6.53 -1.97
CA ILE A 320 -8.57 -5.76 -1.47
C ILE A 320 -7.91 -4.96 -2.62
N VAL A 321 -7.54 -5.65 -3.70
CA VAL A 321 -6.87 -5.06 -4.86
C VAL A 321 -7.44 -5.66 -6.13
N GLN A 322 -7.71 -4.82 -7.12
CA GLN A 322 -8.02 -5.25 -8.48
C GLN A 322 -7.05 -4.59 -9.46
N ARG A 323 -6.60 -5.36 -10.45
CA ARG A 323 -5.80 -4.86 -11.56
C ARG A 323 -6.36 -5.37 -12.87
N CYS A 324 -6.48 -4.48 -13.83
CA CYS A 324 -7.02 -4.81 -15.15
C CYS A 324 -5.91 -4.97 -16.20
N CYS A 325 -6.26 -5.68 -17.27
CA CYS A 325 -5.50 -5.73 -18.52
C CYS A 325 -6.48 -5.75 -19.71
N GLU A 326 -5.97 -5.36 -20.86
CA GLU A 326 -6.69 -5.43 -22.14
C GLU A 326 -6.94 -6.88 -22.57
N VAL A 327 -8.08 -7.14 -23.19
CA VAL A 327 -8.37 -8.36 -23.96
C VAL A 327 -8.24 -8.01 -25.43
N ARG A 328 -7.36 -8.69 -26.14
CA ARG A 328 -7.08 -8.46 -27.56
C ARG A 328 -7.95 -9.35 -28.44
N GLU A 329 -8.14 -8.96 -29.67
CA GLU A 329 -9.00 -9.70 -30.61
C GLU A 329 -8.42 -11.06 -31.01
N ASP A 330 -7.09 -11.18 -30.97
CA ASP A 330 -6.34 -12.41 -31.29
C ASP A 330 -5.99 -13.25 -30.04
N ASP A 331 -6.53 -12.91 -28.87
CA ASP A 331 -6.23 -13.66 -27.64
C ASP A 331 -6.79 -15.09 -27.67
N THR A 332 -5.94 -16.00 -27.25
CA THR A 332 -6.33 -17.34 -26.78
C THR A 332 -6.44 -17.33 -25.24
N PRO A 333 -7.08 -18.33 -24.62
CA PRO A 333 -7.07 -18.46 -23.16
C PRO A 333 -5.68 -18.40 -22.55
N GLU A 334 -4.65 -18.95 -23.23
CA GLU A 334 -3.26 -18.97 -22.78
C GLU A 334 -2.61 -17.59 -22.82
N THR A 335 -2.82 -16.83 -23.92
CA THR A 335 -2.24 -15.48 -24.06
C THR A 335 -2.87 -14.49 -23.08
N LEU A 336 -4.19 -14.60 -22.88
CA LEU A 336 -4.89 -13.83 -21.88
C LEU A 336 -4.44 -14.19 -20.45
N ALA A 337 -4.34 -15.50 -20.14
CA ALA A 337 -3.85 -16.00 -18.87
C ALA A 337 -2.46 -15.44 -18.55
N ALA A 338 -1.54 -15.46 -19.50
CA ALA A 338 -0.19 -14.92 -19.32
C ALA A 338 -0.20 -13.42 -19.00
N ARG A 339 -1.09 -12.65 -19.66
CA ARG A 339 -1.24 -11.20 -19.43
C ARG A 339 -1.89 -10.91 -18.06
N VAL A 340 -2.92 -11.65 -17.67
CA VAL A 340 -3.55 -11.57 -16.35
C VAL A 340 -2.53 -11.93 -15.27
N PHE A 341 -1.73 -12.97 -15.46
CA PHE A 341 -0.70 -13.37 -14.49
C PHE A 341 0.33 -12.26 -14.23
N GLN A 342 0.69 -11.44 -15.22
CA GLN A 342 1.54 -10.26 -15.00
C GLN A 342 0.90 -9.28 -14.03
N GLN A 343 -0.43 -9.14 -14.05
CA GLN A 343 -1.14 -8.29 -13.09
C GLN A 343 -1.23 -8.94 -11.71
N GLU A 344 -1.39 -10.26 -11.64
CA GLU A 344 -1.36 -11.02 -10.39
C GLU A 344 -0.02 -10.87 -9.66
N CYS A 345 1.08 -10.93 -10.40
CA CYS A 345 2.44 -10.74 -9.86
C CYS A 345 2.64 -9.39 -9.17
N ILE A 346 1.83 -8.39 -9.49
CA ILE A 346 1.86 -7.06 -8.86
C ILE A 346 0.80 -6.96 -7.77
N ALA A 347 -0.42 -7.42 -8.04
CA ALA A 347 -1.57 -7.28 -7.15
C ALA A 347 -1.39 -8.00 -5.82
N TYR A 348 -0.90 -9.24 -5.86
CA TYR A 348 -0.82 -10.05 -4.64
C TYR A 348 0.21 -9.52 -3.65
N PRO A 349 1.49 -9.26 -4.03
CA PRO A 349 2.44 -8.61 -3.12
C PRO A 349 1.94 -7.25 -2.60
N GLN A 350 1.20 -6.47 -3.41
CA GLN A 350 0.59 -5.22 -2.98
C GLN A 350 -0.43 -5.44 -1.85
N ALA A 351 -1.31 -6.42 -1.99
CA ALA A 351 -2.31 -6.74 -0.96
C ALA A 351 -1.66 -7.24 0.34
N ILE A 352 -0.65 -8.13 0.24
CA ILE A 352 0.11 -8.62 1.40
C ILE A 352 0.81 -7.46 2.11
N LYS A 353 1.42 -6.53 1.36
CA LYS A 353 2.07 -5.34 1.91
C LYS A 353 1.09 -4.46 2.68
N LEU A 354 -0.09 -4.19 2.12
CA LEU A 354 -1.14 -3.41 2.80
C LEU A 354 -1.56 -4.06 4.12
N PHE A 355 -1.66 -5.38 4.16
CA PHE A 355 -1.96 -6.13 5.37
C PHE A 355 -0.81 -6.04 6.40
N ALA A 356 0.43 -6.26 5.98
CA ALA A 356 1.63 -6.17 6.82
C ALA A 356 1.81 -4.79 7.45
N GLU A 357 1.42 -3.75 6.73
CA GLU A 357 1.45 -2.36 7.18
C GLU A 357 0.29 -2.02 8.14
N GLY A 358 -0.72 -2.91 8.28
CA GLY A 358 -1.93 -2.66 9.08
C GLY A 358 -2.86 -1.63 8.43
N ARG A 359 -2.84 -1.52 7.11
CA ARG A 359 -3.59 -0.54 6.32
C ARG A 359 -4.92 -1.05 5.78
N ILE A 360 -5.32 -2.26 6.15
CA ILE A 360 -6.59 -2.85 5.73
C ILE A 360 -7.55 -2.85 6.90
N MET A 361 -8.73 -2.28 6.72
CA MET A 361 -9.87 -2.41 7.61
C MET A 361 -11.04 -3.01 6.80
N VAL A 362 -11.66 -4.06 7.33
CA VAL A 362 -12.89 -4.62 6.74
C VAL A 362 -14.09 -4.07 7.50
N GLN A 363 -15.00 -3.41 6.79
CA GLN A 363 -16.22 -2.86 7.34
C GLN A 363 -17.40 -3.12 6.38
N ASN A 364 -18.48 -3.69 6.86
CA ASN A 364 -19.68 -3.99 6.06
C ASN A 364 -19.38 -4.77 4.77
N GLY A 365 -18.47 -5.75 4.82
CA GLY A 365 -18.07 -6.56 3.68
C GLY A 365 -17.20 -5.84 2.64
N ARG A 366 -16.68 -4.65 2.97
CA ARG A 366 -15.79 -3.86 2.12
C ARG A 366 -14.45 -3.65 2.79
N VAL A 367 -13.39 -3.60 1.99
CA VAL A 367 -12.07 -3.19 2.44
C VAL A 367 -11.95 -1.67 2.32
N LEU A 368 -11.56 -1.04 3.43
CA LEU A 368 -11.09 0.33 3.47
C LEU A 368 -9.57 0.29 3.57
N ILE A 369 -8.90 0.96 2.63
CA ILE A 369 -7.45 1.13 2.68
C ILE A 369 -7.16 2.39 3.48
N LEU A 370 -6.46 2.21 4.59
CA LEU A 370 -6.06 3.32 5.46
C LEU A 370 -4.81 3.99 4.89
N ASP A 371 -4.82 5.32 4.85
CA ASP A 371 -3.61 6.08 4.49
C ASP A 371 -2.50 5.88 5.53
N THR A 372 -1.24 5.98 5.08
CA THR A 372 -0.06 5.89 5.95
C THR A 372 -0.09 7.02 6.99
N GLY A 373 -0.61 6.73 8.18
CA GLY A 373 -0.87 7.69 9.25
C GLY A 373 -2.07 7.29 10.12
N TYR A 374 -2.88 6.35 9.65
CA TYR A 374 -3.94 5.76 10.45
C TYR A 374 -3.40 4.53 11.19
N SER A 375 -2.92 4.74 12.41
CA SER A 375 -2.66 3.62 13.32
C SER A 375 -3.99 2.96 13.67
N ALA A 376 -4.09 1.64 13.48
CA ALA A 376 -5.26 0.80 13.75
C ALA A 376 -5.60 0.67 15.25
N VAL A 377 -5.39 1.70 16.06
CA VAL A 377 -5.69 1.74 17.51
C VAL A 377 -7.01 2.46 17.80
N ARG A 378 -7.90 2.60 16.83
CA ARG A 378 -9.30 2.96 17.13
C ARG A 378 -10.18 1.73 17.03
N ARG A 379 -10.69 1.30 18.18
CA ARG A 379 -11.76 0.31 18.27
C ARG A 379 -12.96 0.76 17.42
N PRO A 380 -13.71 -0.17 16.76
CA PRO A 380 -14.81 0.16 15.82
C PRO A 380 -15.95 0.99 16.40
N VAL A 381 -16.05 1.13 17.73
CA VAL A 381 -17.21 1.70 18.42
C VAL A 381 -17.38 3.22 18.23
N GLU A 382 -16.29 3.98 18.02
CA GLU A 382 -16.42 5.46 17.93
C GLU A 382 -16.75 6.00 16.53
N MET A 383 -16.76 5.15 15.51
CA MET A 383 -17.12 5.58 14.16
C MET A 383 -18.61 5.38 13.83
N LEU A 384 -19.28 4.46 14.55
CA LEU A 384 -20.72 4.20 14.41
C LEU A 384 -21.54 5.44 14.84
N ASP A 385 -21.17 6.09 15.94
CA ASP A 385 -21.88 7.27 16.45
C ASP A 385 -21.86 8.49 15.51
N LYS A 386 -20.89 8.57 14.57
CA LYS A 386 -20.81 9.69 13.63
C LYS A 386 -21.59 9.46 12.34
N ILE A 387 -21.88 8.21 11.99
CA ILE A 387 -22.67 7.87 10.80
C ILE A 387 -24.16 7.94 11.14
N GLU A 388 -24.59 7.39 12.28
CA GLU A 388 -25.97 7.48 12.76
C GLU A 388 -26.41 8.95 12.98
N ASN A 389 -25.51 9.81 13.50
CA ASN A 389 -25.78 11.25 13.64
C ASN A 389 -25.81 12.04 12.31
N ARG A 390 -25.36 11.45 11.18
CA ARG A 390 -25.49 12.07 9.87
C ARG A 390 -26.78 11.69 9.17
N GLU A 391 -27.26 10.47 9.34
CA GLU A 391 -28.51 10.00 8.75
C GLU A 391 -29.73 10.61 9.48
N SER A 392 -29.66 10.80 10.80
CA SER A 392 -30.71 11.51 11.57
C SER A 392 -30.83 13.00 11.23
N ARG A 393 -29.83 13.63 10.59
CA ARG A 393 -29.90 15.05 10.15
C ARG A 393 -30.43 15.22 8.72
N ILE A 394 -30.49 14.13 7.93
CA ILE A 394 -31.03 14.17 6.56
C ILE A 394 -32.54 13.85 6.58
N GLY A 395 -33.02 13.05 7.55
CA GLY A 395 -34.43 12.66 7.69
C GLY A 395 -35.38 13.73 8.25
N ASN A 396 -34.90 14.91 8.66
CA ASN A 396 -35.71 15.98 9.22
C ASN A 396 -35.83 17.22 8.29
N ARG A 397 -35.71 17.04 6.97
CA ARG A 397 -35.97 18.08 5.96
C ARG A 397 -36.85 17.52 4.85
N GLU A 398 -38.02 17.02 5.20
CA GLU A 398 -39.21 16.94 4.33
C GLU A 398 -40.42 17.46 5.09
#